data_e8d3712593443d2444c164ec7fe20196
#
_entry.id   e8d3712593443d2444c164ec7fe20196
#
_cell.length_a   1.000
_cell.length_b   1.000
_cell.length_c   1.000
_cell.angle_alpha   90.00
_cell.angle_beta   90.00
_cell.angle_gamma   90.00
#
_symmetry.space_group_name_H-M   'P 1'
#
loop_
_entity.id
_entity.type
_entity.pdbx_description
1 polymer ?
#
loop_
_entity_poly.entity_id
_entity_poly.type
_entity_poly.pdbx_seq_one_letter_code
_entity_poly.pdbx_strand_id
1 'polypeptide(L)'
;SLIVNKSSPKILKTSNLSHYQMIRQFVETLHRWGKATYIGFNSIDFDEEFLRSTLFKTLEYPYLTSTSGNTRGDLLGLARAANLYYPKTLKNPISEKGNAIYKLDQIAPLNGIEHGDAHSAIGDVVATVGIAKIIYKNASNVWKASQLTTDKNQTLEIIKKELYFCTNEYF
;
A
#
# COMPACT_ATOMS: atom_id res chain seq x y z
N SER A 1 -20.80 -5.74 -0.57
CA SER A 1 -19.59 -6.10 0.21
C SER A 1 -19.80 -7.31 1.12
N LEU A 2 -20.95 -7.49 1.76
CA LEU A 2 -21.24 -8.68 2.60
C LEU A 2 -21.10 -10.01 1.84
N ILE A 3 -21.46 -10.02 0.57
CA ILE A 3 -21.36 -11.21 -0.31
C ILE A 3 -19.89 -11.50 -0.63
N VAL A 4 -19.10 -10.48 -0.91
CA VAL A 4 -17.68 -10.62 -1.28
C VAL A 4 -16.83 -10.99 -0.07
N ASN A 5 -16.99 -10.27 1.06
CA ASN A 5 -16.16 -10.47 2.25
C ASN A 5 -16.70 -11.55 3.20
N LYS A 6 -17.86 -12.18 2.86
CA LYS A 6 -18.55 -13.18 3.68
C LYS A 6 -18.77 -12.75 5.15
N SER A 7 -18.74 -11.44 5.42
CA SER A 7 -18.89 -10.88 6.76
C SER A 7 -20.36 -10.72 7.10
N SER A 8 -20.79 -11.31 8.21
CA SER A 8 -22.18 -11.18 8.68
C SER A 8 -22.34 -9.92 9.55
N PRO A 9 -23.44 -9.17 9.40
CA PRO A 9 -23.77 -8.07 10.32
C PRO A 9 -23.85 -8.50 11.79
N LYS A 10 -24.13 -9.78 12.04
CA LYS A 10 -24.14 -10.33 13.40
C LYS A 10 -22.75 -10.27 14.04
N ILE A 11 -21.69 -10.54 13.28
CA ILE A 11 -20.30 -10.45 13.77
C ILE A 11 -19.96 -9.02 14.18
N LEU A 12 -20.39 -8.04 13.38
CA LEU A 12 -20.17 -6.62 13.72
C LEU A 12 -20.94 -6.20 14.98
N LYS A 13 -22.15 -6.73 15.20
CA LYS A 13 -22.94 -6.47 16.42
C LYS A 13 -22.35 -7.10 17.68
N THR A 14 -21.54 -8.14 17.57
CA THR A 14 -20.85 -8.76 18.72
C THR A 14 -19.55 -8.04 19.09
N SER A 15 -19.09 -7.12 18.26
CA SER A 15 -17.93 -6.29 18.58
C SER A 15 -18.25 -5.35 19.73
N ASN A 16 -17.43 -5.36 20.79
CA ASN A 16 -17.53 -4.46 21.92
C ASN A 16 -16.91 -3.08 21.65
N LEU A 17 -16.33 -2.87 20.44
CA LEU A 17 -15.71 -1.62 20.04
C LEU A 17 -16.65 -0.82 19.14
N SER A 18 -16.93 0.40 19.53
CA SER A 18 -17.55 1.37 18.61
C SER A 18 -16.56 1.79 17.52
N HIS A 19 -17.09 2.26 16.39
CA HIS A 19 -16.27 2.81 15.32
C HIS A 19 -15.31 3.90 15.81
N TYR A 20 -15.79 4.80 16.67
CA TYR A 20 -14.96 5.84 17.30
C TYR A 20 -13.81 5.26 18.13
N GLN A 21 -14.08 4.30 19.00
CA GLN A 21 -13.07 3.67 19.84
C GLN A 21 -12.01 2.93 18.99
N MET A 22 -12.45 2.25 17.92
CA MET A 22 -11.54 1.58 17.00
C MET A 22 -10.57 2.58 16.34
N ILE A 23 -11.08 3.71 15.85
CA ILE A 23 -10.25 4.75 15.24
C ILE A 23 -9.31 5.39 16.25
N ARG A 24 -9.75 5.64 17.47
CA ARG A 24 -8.89 6.14 18.55
C ARG A 24 -7.71 5.21 18.81
N GLN A 25 -7.95 3.90 18.94
CA GLN A 25 -6.89 2.90 19.13
C GLN A 25 -5.94 2.83 17.92
N PHE A 26 -6.48 2.97 16.72
CA PHE A 26 -5.68 3.05 15.49
C PHE A 26 -4.75 4.26 15.52
N VAL A 27 -5.26 5.46 15.77
CA VAL A 27 -4.48 6.70 15.87
C VAL A 27 -3.41 6.62 16.94
N GLU A 28 -3.75 6.12 18.14
CA GLU A 28 -2.80 5.91 19.23
C GLU A 28 -1.67 4.93 18.84
N THR A 29 -2.00 3.91 18.04
CA THR A 29 -1.01 2.96 17.54
C THR A 29 -0.06 3.64 16.57
N LEU A 30 -0.55 4.45 15.63
CA LEU A 30 0.30 5.20 14.71
C LEU A 30 1.20 6.19 15.45
N HIS A 31 0.69 6.90 16.45
CA HIS A 31 1.48 7.80 17.28
C HIS A 31 2.61 7.09 18.04
N ARG A 32 2.36 5.86 18.53
CA ARG A 32 3.40 5.04 19.18
C ARG A 32 4.49 4.58 18.21
N TRP A 33 4.16 4.35 16.94
CA TRP A 33 5.17 4.01 15.93
C TRP A 33 6.07 5.20 15.58
N GLY A 34 5.61 6.42 15.82
CA GLY A 34 6.34 7.63 15.45
C GLY A 34 6.33 7.87 13.95
N LYS A 35 7.39 8.52 13.45
CA LYS A 35 7.53 8.81 12.01
C LYS A 35 7.70 7.51 11.21
N ALA A 36 6.87 7.32 10.20
CA ALA A 36 6.85 6.10 9.39
C ALA A 36 6.50 6.38 7.93
N THR A 37 6.90 5.47 7.05
CA THR A 37 6.38 5.39 5.69
C THR A 37 5.28 4.34 5.64
N TYR A 38 4.07 4.76 5.29
CA TYR A 38 2.90 3.89 5.16
C TYR A 38 2.82 3.40 3.72
N ILE A 39 2.92 2.09 3.54
CA ILE A 39 2.92 1.46 2.22
C ILE A 39 1.78 0.46 2.13
N GLY A 40 0.94 0.61 1.13
CA GLY A 40 -0.09 -0.35 0.77
C GLY A 40 0.05 -0.81 -0.68
N PHE A 41 -0.88 -1.59 -1.15
CA PHE A 41 -0.96 -2.03 -2.54
C PHE A 41 -2.17 -1.37 -3.21
N ASN A 42 -1.95 -0.44 -4.12
CA ASN A 42 -2.99 0.43 -4.69
C ASN A 42 -3.79 1.20 -3.64
N SER A 43 -3.08 1.62 -2.57
CA SER A 43 -3.71 2.19 -1.38
C SER A 43 -3.94 3.70 -1.46
N ILE A 44 -3.18 4.41 -2.28
CA ILE A 44 -3.25 5.88 -2.37
C ILE A 44 -4.62 6.33 -2.87
N ASP A 45 -5.14 5.67 -3.90
CA ASP A 45 -6.41 6.04 -4.52
C ASP A 45 -7.64 5.45 -3.84
N PHE A 46 -7.50 4.53 -2.89
CA PHE A 46 -8.62 3.87 -2.25
C PHE A 46 -8.53 3.90 -0.72
N ASP A 47 -7.57 3.19 -0.13
CA ASP A 47 -7.47 3.02 1.33
C ASP A 47 -7.22 4.35 2.04
N GLU A 48 -6.35 5.19 1.48
CA GLU A 48 -6.01 6.50 2.03
C GLU A 48 -7.20 7.46 2.01
N GLU A 49 -7.98 7.48 0.93
CA GLU A 49 -9.19 8.30 0.85
C GLU A 49 -10.25 7.84 1.87
N PHE A 50 -10.40 6.52 2.01
CA PHE A 50 -11.31 5.95 2.99
C PHE A 50 -10.87 6.26 4.43
N LEU A 51 -9.58 6.11 4.71
CA LEU A 51 -8.98 6.44 6.01
C LEU A 51 -9.15 7.93 6.33
N ARG A 52 -8.85 8.82 5.39
CA ARG A 52 -9.00 10.26 5.54
C ARG A 52 -10.44 10.66 5.87
N SER A 53 -11.40 10.12 5.12
CA SER A 53 -12.82 10.33 5.39
C SER A 53 -13.23 9.83 6.78
N THR A 54 -12.69 8.70 7.20
CA THR A 54 -12.97 8.09 8.50
C THR A 54 -12.40 8.92 9.66
N LEU A 55 -11.15 9.34 9.55
CA LEU A 55 -10.49 10.21 10.51
C LEU A 55 -11.26 11.54 10.66
N PHE A 56 -11.63 12.16 9.54
CA PHE A 56 -12.43 13.39 9.57
C PHE A 56 -13.75 13.21 10.31
N LYS A 57 -14.48 12.12 10.05
CA LYS A 57 -15.76 11.82 10.71
C LYS A 57 -15.64 11.57 12.22
N THR A 58 -14.48 11.15 12.68
CA THR A 58 -14.18 10.88 14.09
C THR A 58 -13.45 12.03 14.79
N LEU A 59 -13.36 13.19 14.12
CA LEU A 59 -12.67 14.40 14.60
C LEU A 59 -11.17 14.18 14.86
N GLU A 60 -10.57 13.23 14.15
CA GLU A 60 -9.13 13.02 14.13
C GLU A 60 -8.49 13.75 12.93
N TYR A 61 -7.17 13.93 12.96
CA TYR A 61 -6.47 14.63 11.89
C TYR A 61 -6.45 13.80 10.59
N PRO A 62 -7.07 14.29 9.49
CA PRO A 62 -7.26 13.47 8.28
C PRO A 62 -5.98 13.11 7.53
N TYR A 63 -4.90 13.86 7.71
CA TYR A 63 -3.64 13.68 6.99
C TYR A 63 -2.54 13.05 7.85
N LEU A 64 -2.93 12.23 8.82
CA LEU A 64 -2.03 11.60 9.77
C LEU A 64 -0.90 10.78 9.11
N THR A 65 -1.20 10.11 7.99
CA THR A 65 -0.26 9.25 7.26
C THR A 65 0.70 10.02 6.35
N SER A 66 0.46 11.31 6.08
CA SER A 66 1.22 12.09 5.09
C SER A 66 1.80 13.40 5.61
N THR A 67 1.74 13.65 6.92
CA THR A 67 2.24 14.88 7.55
C THR A 67 3.08 14.56 8.77
N SER A 68 3.66 15.60 9.37
CA SER A 68 4.45 15.48 10.62
C SER A 68 5.65 14.51 10.51
N GLY A 69 6.20 14.37 9.31
CA GLY A 69 7.31 13.45 9.02
C GLY A 69 6.88 12.04 8.65
N ASN A 70 5.58 11.80 8.54
CA ASN A 70 5.05 10.59 7.91
C ASN A 70 5.02 10.76 6.39
N THR A 71 5.25 9.67 5.67
CA THR A 71 5.22 9.61 4.20
C THR A 71 4.41 8.41 3.74
N ARG A 72 4.05 8.40 2.45
CA ARG A 72 3.23 7.34 1.84
C ARG A 72 3.93 6.79 0.61
N GLY A 73 3.76 5.51 0.36
CA GLY A 73 4.21 4.85 -0.86
C GLY A 73 3.18 3.84 -1.34
N ASP A 74 3.22 3.53 -2.62
CA ASP A 74 2.34 2.53 -3.22
C ASP A 74 3.13 1.39 -3.86
N LEU A 75 2.89 0.19 -3.37
CA LEU A 75 3.60 -0.99 -3.83
C LEU A 75 3.20 -1.39 -5.27
N LEU A 76 2.02 -1.00 -5.76
CA LEU A 76 1.61 -1.27 -7.14
C LEU A 76 2.53 -0.55 -8.14
N GLY A 77 2.79 0.74 -7.92
CA GLY A 77 3.73 1.51 -8.73
C GLY A 77 5.15 0.93 -8.65
N LEU A 78 5.58 0.59 -7.43
CA LEU A 78 6.87 -0.03 -7.20
C LEU A 78 7.02 -1.40 -7.88
N ALA A 79 5.99 -2.23 -7.87
CA ALA A 79 5.97 -3.53 -8.56
C ALA A 79 6.11 -3.37 -10.09
N ARG A 80 5.44 -2.38 -10.67
CA ARG A 80 5.56 -2.04 -12.10
C ARG A 80 6.98 -1.59 -12.44
N ALA A 81 7.55 -0.67 -11.64
CA ALA A 81 8.91 -0.20 -11.82
C ALA A 81 9.94 -1.33 -11.63
N ALA A 82 9.76 -2.17 -10.63
CA ALA A 82 10.62 -3.31 -10.39
C ALA A 82 10.66 -4.26 -11.60
N ASN A 83 9.54 -4.59 -12.21
CA ASN A 83 9.51 -5.43 -13.39
C ASN A 83 10.03 -4.74 -14.65
N LEU A 84 9.90 -3.42 -14.75
CA LEU A 84 10.44 -2.65 -15.87
C LEU A 84 11.98 -2.64 -15.86
N TYR A 85 12.59 -2.31 -14.72
CA TYR A 85 14.04 -2.18 -14.60
C TYR A 85 14.75 -3.50 -14.31
N TYR A 86 14.08 -4.43 -13.67
CA TYR A 86 14.58 -5.77 -13.32
C TYR A 86 13.58 -6.83 -13.76
N PRO A 87 13.49 -7.13 -15.08
CA PRO A 87 12.60 -8.17 -15.60
C PRO A 87 12.79 -9.49 -14.84
N LYS A 88 11.72 -10.17 -14.49
CA LYS A 88 11.69 -11.39 -13.66
C LYS A 88 11.72 -11.16 -12.14
N THR A 89 11.67 -9.93 -11.66
CA THR A 89 11.51 -9.65 -10.22
C THR A 89 10.22 -10.27 -9.69
N LEU A 90 9.12 -10.06 -10.42
CA LEU A 90 7.81 -10.64 -10.12
C LEU A 90 7.28 -11.42 -11.33
N LYS A 91 6.66 -12.55 -11.06
CA LYS A 91 5.87 -13.29 -12.04
C LYS A 91 4.48 -12.67 -12.10
N ASN A 92 4.03 -12.30 -13.28
CA ASN A 92 2.74 -11.67 -13.52
C ASN A 92 1.90 -12.49 -14.50
N PRO A 93 0.59 -12.60 -14.31
CA PRO A 93 -0.29 -13.07 -15.37
C PRO A 93 -0.26 -12.08 -16.54
N ILE A 94 -0.49 -12.61 -17.73
CA ILE A 94 -0.56 -11.80 -18.95
C ILE A 94 -2.03 -11.76 -19.41
N SER A 95 -2.52 -10.58 -19.73
CA SER A 95 -3.86 -10.39 -20.27
C SER A 95 -3.92 -10.89 -21.73
N GLU A 96 -5.13 -11.07 -22.26
CA GLU A 96 -5.35 -11.41 -23.67
C GLU A 96 -4.71 -10.42 -24.65
N LYS A 97 -4.51 -9.18 -24.21
CA LYS A 97 -3.83 -8.11 -24.97
C LYS A 97 -2.31 -8.10 -24.82
N GLY A 98 -1.73 -9.09 -24.13
CA GLY A 98 -0.28 -9.18 -23.91
C GLY A 98 0.26 -8.31 -22.77
N ASN A 99 -0.58 -7.62 -22.00
CA ASN A 99 -0.14 -6.76 -20.92
C ASN A 99 -0.02 -7.53 -19.61
N ALA A 100 1.01 -7.23 -18.80
CA ALA A 100 1.15 -7.78 -17.45
C ALA A 100 0.04 -7.27 -16.52
N ILE A 101 -0.52 -8.19 -15.74
CA ILE A 101 -1.57 -7.89 -14.77
C ILE A 101 -0.92 -7.73 -13.39
N TYR A 102 -1.27 -6.64 -12.70
CA TYR A 102 -0.78 -6.33 -11.35
C TYR A 102 -1.95 -6.31 -10.35
N LYS A 103 -2.65 -7.45 -10.22
CA LYS A 103 -3.66 -7.65 -9.18
C LYS A 103 -3.06 -8.50 -8.07
N LEU A 104 -3.19 -8.06 -6.82
CA LEU A 104 -2.55 -8.68 -5.66
C LEU A 104 -2.95 -10.15 -5.50
N ASP A 105 -4.23 -10.45 -5.66
CA ASP A 105 -4.80 -11.79 -5.61
C ASP A 105 -4.25 -12.75 -6.67
N GLN A 106 -3.73 -12.20 -7.78
CA GLN A 106 -3.16 -12.98 -8.89
C GLN A 106 -1.64 -13.07 -8.82
N ILE A 107 -0.96 -11.97 -8.45
CA ILE A 107 0.51 -11.97 -8.42
C ILE A 107 1.06 -12.68 -7.18
N ALA A 108 0.40 -12.62 -6.04
CA ALA A 108 0.90 -13.22 -4.81
C ALA A 108 1.08 -14.75 -4.94
N PRO A 109 0.08 -15.53 -5.37
CA PRO A 109 0.25 -16.98 -5.53
C PRO A 109 1.31 -17.37 -6.57
N LEU A 110 1.42 -16.63 -7.68
CA LEU A 110 2.42 -16.89 -8.72
C LEU A 110 3.86 -16.70 -8.21
N ASN A 111 4.04 -15.91 -7.16
CA ASN A 111 5.33 -15.65 -6.54
C ASN A 111 5.54 -16.45 -5.24
N GLY A 112 4.74 -17.50 -5.01
CA GLY A 112 4.89 -18.39 -3.87
C GLY A 112 4.47 -17.78 -2.53
N ILE A 113 3.63 -16.75 -2.56
CA ILE A 113 3.09 -16.13 -1.36
C ILE A 113 1.72 -16.75 -1.11
N GLU A 114 1.58 -17.42 0.03
CA GLU A 114 0.28 -17.93 0.46
C GLU A 114 -0.65 -16.73 0.70
N HIS A 115 -1.64 -16.62 -0.16
CA HIS A 115 -2.71 -15.67 -0.03
C HIS A 115 -3.88 -16.40 0.59
N GLY A 116 -3.92 -16.51 1.93
CA GLY A 116 -4.96 -17.20 2.71
C GLY A 116 -6.37 -16.84 2.22
N ASP A 117 -7.35 -16.60 3.04
CA ASP A 117 -8.66 -16.13 2.57
C ASP A 117 -8.50 -14.86 1.71
N ALA A 118 -8.44 -15.06 0.37
CA ALA A 118 -8.39 -13.98 -0.60
C ALA A 118 -9.55 -13.01 -0.31
N HIS A 119 -9.26 -11.71 -0.29
CA HIS A 119 -10.17 -10.62 0.12
C HIS A 119 -10.42 -10.52 1.64
N SER A 120 -9.65 -11.19 2.49
CA SER A 120 -9.54 -10.80 3.88
C SER A 120 -8.50 -9.69 4.03
N ALA A 121 -8.77 -8.68 4.85
CA ALA A 121 -7.82 -7.57 5.06
C ALA A 121 -6.44 -8.06 5.53
N ILE A 122 -6.39 -9.11 6.34
CA ILE A 122 -5.13 -9.72 6.81
C ILE A 122 -4.42 -10.44 5.67
N GLY A 123 -5.14 -11.20 4.84
CA GLY A 123 -4.59 -11.87 3.66
C GLY A 123 -3.94 -10.88 2.70
N ASP A 124 -4.60 -9.77 2.42
CA ASP A 124 -4.09 -8.72 1.55
C ASP A 124 -2.83 -8.04 2.13
N VAL A 125 -2.78 -7.82 3.45
CA VAL A 125 -1.57 -7.30 4.12
C VAL A 125 -0.42 -8.31 4.03
N VAL A 126 -0.65 -9.58 4.29
CA VAL A 126 0.39 -10.64 4.18
C VAL A 126 0.91 -10.73 2.76
N ALA A 127 0.02 -10.71 1.76
CA ALA A 127 0.40 -10.72 0.34
C ALA A 127 1.21 -9.47 -0.02
N THR A 128 0.79 -8.28 0.42
CA THR A 128 1.50 -7.01 0.22
C THR A 128 2.92 -7.08 0.79
N VAL A 129 3.08 -7.52 2.03
CA VAL A 129 4.40 -7.69 2.68
C VAL A 129 5.26 -8.70 1.93
N GLY A 130 4.67 -9.80 1.45
CA GLY A 130 5.36 -10.81 0.65
C GLY A 130 5.92 -10.23 -0.65
N ILE A 131 5.11 -9.51 -1.42
CA ILE A 131 5.55 -8.82 -2.65
C ILE A 131 6.63 -7.79 -2.34
N ALA A 132 6.46 -6.99 -1.29
CA ALA A 132 7.47 -6.01 -0.87
C ALA A 132 8.83 -6.66 -0.58
N LYS A 133 8.86 -7.79 0.12
CA LYS A 133 10.10 -8.55 0.39
C LYS A 133 10.78 -9.05 -0.88
N ILE A 134 10.01 -9.52 -1.87
CA ILE A 134 10.55 -9.96 -3.16
C ILE A 134 11.20 -8.80 -3.89
N ILE A 135 10.53 -7.65 -3.97
CA ILE A 135 11.05 -6.45 -4.63
C ILE A 135 12.30 -5.94 -3.89
N TYR A 136 12.25 -5.85 -2.57
CA TYR A 136 13.40 -5.45 -1.76
C TYR A 136 14.64 -6.31 -2.01
N LYS A 137 14.45 -7.64 -2.13
CA LYS A 137 15.55 -8.58 -2.37
C LYS A 137 16.08 -8.53 -3.80
N ASN A 138 15.20 -8.48 -4.80
CA ASN A 138 15.56 -8.70 -6.21
C ASN A 138 15.73 -7.40 -7.01
N ALA A 139 15.15 -6.29 -6.54
CA ALA A 139 15.19 -4.97 -7.17
C ALA A 139 15.51 -3.87 -6.14
N SER A 140 16.54 -4.08 -5.32
CA SER A 140 16.88 -3.23 -4.19
C SER A 140 17.13 -1.76 -4.56
N ASN A 141 17.66 -1.48 -5.76
CA ASN A 141 17.88 -0.12 -6.22
C ASN A 141 16.55 0.60 -6.51
N VAL A 142 15.57 -0.10 -7.09
CA VAL A 142 14.22 0.45 -7.30
C VAL A 142 13.55 0.71 -5.96
N TRP A 143 13.68 -0.23 -5.01
CA TRP A 143 13.19 -0.03 -3.65
C TRP A 143 13.78 1.22 -2.98
N LYS A 144 15.10 1.39 -3.04
CA LYS A 144 15.77 2.57 -2.47
C LYS A 144 15.36 3.86 -3.15
N ALA A 145 15.25 3.87 -4.48
CA ALA A 145 14.81 5.04 -5.23
C ALA A 145 13.37 5.43 -4.87
N SER A 146 12.48 4.45 -4.69
CA SER A 146 11.09 4.73 -4.32
C SER A 146 10.96 5.37 -2.94
N GLN A 147 11.86 5.06 -1.99
CA GLN A 147 11.84 5.72 -0.67
C GLN A 147 12.11 7.22 -0.76
N LEU A 148 12.91 7.66 -1.72
CA LEU A 148 13.19 9.09 -1.93
C LEU A 148 11.94 9.82 -2.46
N THR A 149 11.12 9.14 -3.26
CA THR A 149 9.91 9.74 -3.86
C THR A 149 8.68 9.71 -2.93
N THR A 150 8.79 9.12 -1.75
CA THR A 150 7.74 9.22 -0.72
C THR A 150 7.73 10.57 0.00
N ASP A 151 8.83 11.34 -0.10
CA ASP A 151 8.97 12.68 0.48
C ASP A 151 8.92 13.75 -0.59
N LYS A 152 7.99 14.70 -0.46
CA LYS A 152 7.77 15.77 -1.44
C LYS A 152 9.02 16.62 -1.68
N ASN A 153 9.78 16.94 -0.64
CA ASN A 153 10.94 17.83 -0.77
C ASN A 153 12.08 17.10 -1.49
N GLN A 154 12.31 15.82 -1.16
CA GLN A 154 13.29 14.99 -1.87
C GLN A 154 12.91 14.82 -3.34
N THR A 155 11.63 14.61 -3.64
CA THR A 155 11.13 14.52 -5.01
C THR A 155 11.39 15.83 -5.77
N LEU A 156 11.10 16.98 -5.17
CA LEU A 156 11.36 18.27 -5.79
C LEU A 156 12.86 18.51 -6.06
N GLU A 157 13.74 18.05 -5.18
CA GLU A 157 15.18 18.15 -5.39
C GLU A 157 15.65 17.26 -6.55
N ILE A 158 15.07 16.05 -6.71
CA ILE A 158 15.34 15.17 -7.85
C ILE A 158 14.90 15.88 -9.14
N ILE A 159 13.67 16.41 -9.20
CA ILE A 159 13.12 17.10 -10.37
C ILE A 159 14.00 18.31 -10.77
N LYS A 160 14.53 19.04 -9.80
CA LYS A 160 15.38 20.22 -10.06
C LYS A 160 16.77 19.86 -10.57
N LYS A 161 17.31 18.70 -10.18
CA LYS A 161 18.68 18.27 -10.50
C LYS A 161 18.76 17.47 -11.78
N GLU A 162 17.74 16.66 -12.06
CA GLU A 162 17.73 15.72 -13.17
C GLU A 162 17.03 16.35 -14.39
N LEU A 163 17.69 16.28 -15.54
CA LEU A 163 17.09 16.71 -16.81
C LEU A 163 16.03 15.72 -17.27
N TYR A 164 16.31 14.41 -17.06
CA TYR A 164 15.39 13.30 -17.29
C TYR A 164 15.31 12.44 -16.04
N PHE A 165 14.10 12.16 -15.56
CA PHE A 165 13.88 11.30 -14.41
C PHE A 165 12.66 10.43 -14.62
N CYS A 166 12.62 9.29 -13.94
CA CYS A 166 11.46 8.42 -13.88
C CYS A 166 11.10 8.19 -12.40
N THR A 167 9.86 8.43 -12.06
CA THR A 167 9.31 8.12 -10.74
C THR A 167 8.10 7.21 -10.90
N ASN A 168 7.93 6.30 -9.97
CA ASN A 168 6.78 5.40 -9.87
C ASN A 168 5.70 5.92 -8.92
N GLU A 169 5.89 7.11 -8.37
CA GLU A 169 4.90 7.79 -7.55
C GLU A 169 4.05 8.74 -8.40
N TYR A 170 2.74 8.71 -8.18
CA TYR A 170 1.82 9.71 -8.71
C TYR A 170 1.65 10.83 -7.67
N PHE A 171 1.69 12.05 -8.15
CA PHE A 171 1.44 13.24 -7.35
C PHE A 171 -0.04 13.52 -7.21
#